data_a82a7cce810bef6ed1a6c76bf75365ad
#
_entry.id   a82a7cce810bef6ed1a6c76bf75365ad
#
_cell.length_a   1.000
_cell.length_b   1.000
_cell.length_c   1.000
_cell.angle_alpha   90.00
_cell.angle_beta   90.00
_cell.angle_gamma   90.00
#
_symmetry.space_group_name_H-M   'P 1'
#
loop_
_entity.id
_entity.type
_entity.pdbx_description
1 polymer ?
#
loop_
_entity_poly.entity_id
_entity_poly.type
_entity_poly.pdbx_seq_one_letter_code
_entity_poly.pdbx_strand_id
1 'polypeptide(L)'
;MSNFASVEAEQAVLGSMLIDSGCVRRVAAILRESDFSVALNRDLYRVIVTMDRDGQPIDGLTVCAEALRQSLAEEKTLRKY
;
A
#
# COMPACT_ATOMS: atom_id res chain seq x y z
N MET A 1 1.17 13.38 11.61
CA MET A 1 -0.28 13.56 11.41
C MET A 1 -0.67 13.11 10.01
N SER A 2 -1.79 12.43 9.91
CA SER A 2 -2.32 12.02 8.61
C SER A 2 -2.97 13.21 7.90
N ASN A 3 -2.82 13.28 6.56
CA ASN A 3 -3.53 14.26 5.74
C ASN A 3 -4.97 13.85 5.45
N PHE A 4 -5.38 12.67 5.91
CA PHE A 4 -6.73 12.18 5.73
C PHE A 4 -7.63 12.63 6.88
N ALA A 5 -8.90 12.84 6.58
CA ALA A 5 -9.89 13.20 7.59
C ALA A 5 -10.22 12.03 8.54
N SER A 6 -10.05 10.79 8.08
CA SER A 6 -10.39 9.60 8.86
C SER A 6 -9.72 8.36 8.29
N VAL A 7 -9.72 7.27 9.08
CA VAL A 7 -9.25 5.97 8.63
C VAL A 7 -10.08 5.45 7.46
N GLU A 8 -11.39 5.71 7.47
CA GLU A 8 -12.26 5.33 6.35
C GLU A 8 -11.84 6.03 5.06
N ALA A 9 -11.40 7.28 5.13
CA ALA A 9 -10.90 8.00 3.97
C ALA A 9 -9.61 7.38 3.44
N GLU A 10 -8.70 6.94 4.33
CA GLU A 10 -7.49 6.23 3.94
C GLU A 10 -7.84 4.94 3.19
N GLN A 11 -8.77 4.17 3.74
CA GLN A 11 -9.21 2.91 3.15
C GLN A 11 -9.90 3.12 1.80
N ALA A 12 -10.67 4.20 1.67
CA ALA A 12 -11.34 4.53 0.41
C ALA A 12 -10.33 4.83 -0.70
N VAL A 13 -9.25 5.54 -0.38
CA VAL A 13 -8.18 5.83 -1.36
C VAL A 13 -7.49 4.54 -1.79
N LEU A 14 -7.12 3.69 -0.84
CA LEU A 14 -6.49 2.40 -1.15
C LEU A 14 -7.40 1.52 -1.99
N GLY A 15 -8.69 1.45 -1.64
CA GLY A 15 -9.67 0.70 -2.40
C GLY A 15 -9.81 1.21 -3.84
N SER A 16 -9.80 2.53 -4.02
CA SER A 16 -9.85 3.13 -5.35
C SER A 16 -8.64 2.76 -6.21
N MET A 17 -7.44 2.71 -5.60
CA MET A 17 -6.21 2.30 -6.29
C MET A 17 -6.27 0.83 -6.72
N LEU A 18 -6.93 -0.01 -5.94
CA LEU A 18 -7.11 -1.43 -6.28
C LEU A 18 -8.11 -1.64 -7.41
N ILE A 19 -9.15 -0.81 -7.47
CA ILE A 19 -10.20 -0.91 -8.49
C ILE A 19 -9.73 -0.28 -9.80
N ASP A 20 -9.07 0.88 -9.71
CA ASP A 20 -8.57 1.63 -10.85
C ASP A 20 -7.08 1.87 -10.70
N SER A 21 -6.27 0.93 -11.17
CA SER A 21 -4.83 1.04 -11.10
C SER A 21 -4.26 2.22 -11.90
N GLY A 22 -5.04 2.75 -12.84
CA GLY A 22 -4.63 3.95 -13.59
C GLY A 22 -4.51 5.19 -12.73
N CYS A 23 -5.15 5.24 -11.56
CA CYS A 23 -5.05 6.39 -10.66
C CYS A 23 -3.82 6.33 -9.74
N VAL A 24 -3.10 5.22 -9.68
CA VAL A 24 -1.99 5.03 -8.73
C VAL A 24 -0.91 6.11 -8.90
N ARG A 25 -0.51 6.41 -10.12
CA ARG A 25 0.50 7.44 -10.38
C ARG A 25 0.07 8.82 -9.90
N ARG A 26 -1.20 9.15 -10.11
CA ARG A 26 -1.73 10.46 -9.68
C ARG A 26 -1.78 10.55 -8.17
N VAL A 27 -2.19 9.48 -7.51
CA VAL A 27 -2.21 9.42 -6.04
C VAL A 27 -0.79 9.48 -5.49
N ALA A 28 0.14 8.74 -6.07
CA ALA A 28 1.54 8.71 -5.64
C ALA A 28 2.23 10.08 -5.81
N ALA A 29 1.77 10.91 -6.74
CA ALA A 29 2.30 12.26 -6.91
C ALA A 29 1.84 13.22 -5.80
N ILE A 30 0.75 12.89 -5.12
CA ILE A 30 0.13 13.75 -4.10
C ILE A 30 0.39 13.27 -2.68
N LEU A 31 0.31 11.94 -2.46
CA LEU A 31 0.36 11.33 -1.14
C LEU A 31 1.68 10.58 -0.92
N ARG A 32 2.12 10.60 0.33
CA ARG A 32 3.28 9.83 0.79
C ARG A 32 2.80 8.72 1.71
N GLU A 33 3.63 7.72 1.89
CA GLU A 33 3.38 6.63 2.84
C GLU A 33 3.07 7.17 4.23
N SER A 34 3.79 8.21 4.67
CA SER A 34 3.61 8.82 5.98
C SER A 34 2.28 9.54 6.17
N ASP A 35 1.53 9.79 5.09
CA ASP A 35 0.21 10.40 5.19
C ASP A 35 -0.85 9.45 5.77
N PHE A 36 -0.58 8.15 5.72
CA PHE A 36 -1.49 7.14 6.28
C PHE A 36 -1.21 6.93 7.77
N SER A 37 -2.25 6.94 8.58
CA SER A 37 -2.13 6.83 10.03
C SER A 37 -2.01 5.39 10.54
N VAL A 38 -2.59 4.43 9.79
CA VAL A 38 -2.60 3.02 10.17
C VAL A 38 -1.41 2.32 9.51
N ALA A 39 -0.64 1.57 10.31
CA ALA A 39 0.56 0.88 9.81
C ALA A 39 0.25 -0.03 8.63
N LEU A 40 -0.85 -0.79 8.70
CA LEU A 40 -1.26 -1.66 7.61
C LEU A 40 -1.54 -0.87 6.33
N ASN A 41 -2.19 0.29 6.45
CA ASN A 41 -2.49 1.15 5.30
C ASN A 41 -1.20 1.70 4.68
N ARG A 42 -0.23 2.09 5.50
CA ARG A 42 1.09 2.50 5.00
C ARG A 42 1.76 1.39 4.20
N ASP A 43 1.72 0.18 4.72
CA ASP A 43 2.34 -0.98 4.06
C ASP A 43 1.64 -1.29 2.74
N LEU A 44 0.31 -1.27 2.73
CA LEU A 44 -0.45 -1.51 1.50
C LEU A 44 -0.18 -0.43 0.44
N TYR A 45 -0.13 0.82 0.85
CA TYR A 45 0.18 1.92 -0.08
C TYR A 45 1.57 1.72 -0.70
N ARG A 46 2.57 1.42 0.11
CA ARG A 46 3.94 1.16 -0.37
C ARG A 46 3.95 0.01 -1.37
N VAL A 47 3.27 -1.09 -1.06
CA VAL A 47 3.20 -2.26 -1.95
C VAL A 47 2.55 -1.89 -3.28
N ILE A 48 1.42 -1.18 -3.25
CA ILE A 48 0.70 -0.79 -4.46
C ILE A 48 1.57 0.10 -5.35
N VAL A 49 2.20 1.11 -4.78
CA VAL A 49 3.04 2.04 -5.54
C VAL A 49 4.26 1.32 -6.13
N THR A 50 4.86 0.42 -5.38
CA THR A 50 6.01 -0.36 -5.84
C THR A 50 5.62 -1.27 -6.99
N MET A 51 4.48 -1.97 -6.88
CA MET A 51 3.98 -2.84 -7.94
C MET A 51 3.66 -2.07 -9.21
N ASP A 52 3.06 -0.88 -9.07
CA ASP A 52 2.78 -0.02 -10.23
C ASP A 52 4.06 0.40 -10.94
N ARG A 53 5.06 0.81 -10.18
CA ARG A 53 6.36 1.21 -10.72
C ARG A 53 7.04 0.05 -11.46
N ASP A 54 6.90 -1.16 -10.95
CA ASP A 54 7.51 -2.36 -11.53
C ASP A 54 6.68 -2.96 -12.68
N GLY A 55 5.54 -2.35 -13.02
CA GLY A 55 4.69 -2.82 -14.09
C GLY A 55 3.90 -4.08 -13.77
N GLN A 56 3.74 -4.41 -12.49
CA GLN A 56 3.00 -5.59 -12.07
C GLN A 56 1.50 -5.31 -12.03
N PRO A 57 0.66 -6.33 -12.31
CA PRO A 57 -0.80 -6.18 -12.18
C PRO A 57 -1.19 -5.83 -10.75
N ILE A 58 -2.09 -4.86 -10.60
CA ILE A 58 -2.56 -4.42 -9.29
C ILE A 58 -4.03 -4.78 -9.14
N ASP A 59 -4.32 -5.68 -8.20
CA ASP A 59 -5.67 -5.99 -7.75
C ASP A 59 -5.58 -6.46 -6.29
N GLY A 60 -6.73 -6.66 -5.66
CA GLY A 60 -6.78 -7.03 -4.24
C GLY A 60 -5.98 -8.29 -3.92
N LEU A 61 -6.06 -9.29 -4.78
CA LEU A 61 -5.39 -10.57 -4.56
C LEU A 61 -3.87 -10.44 -4.69
N THR A 62 -3.38 -9.81 -5.77
CA THR A 62 -1.94 -9.67 -5.99
C THR A 62 -1.28 -8.79 -4.93
N VAL A 63 -1.95 -7.71 -4.53
CA VAL A 63 -1.45 -6.82 -3.48
C VAL A 63 -1.39 -7.53 -2.14
N CYS A 64 -2.43 -8.29 -1.78
CA CYS A 64 -2.43 -9.04 -0.53
C CYS A 64 -1.36 -10.12 -0.51
N ALA A 65 -1.17 -10.82 -1.61
CA ALA A 65 -0.12 -11.85 -1.73
C ALA A 65 1.27 -11.24 -1.56
N GLU A 66 1.53 -10.09 -2.19
CA GLU A 66 2.82 -9.41 -2.08
C GLU A 66 3.05 -8.86 -0.67
N ALA A 67 2.03 -8.27 -0.05
CA ALA A 67 2.11 -7.77 1.32
C ALA A 67 2.42 -8.90 2.31
N LEU A 68 1.77 -10.03 2.14
CA LEU A 68 2.01 -11.21 2.98
C LEU A 68 3.43 -11.74 2.81
N ARG A 69 3.92 -11.80 1.57
CA ARG A 69 5.28 -12.24 1.28
C ARG A 69 6.32 -11.35 1.95
N GLN A 70 6.13 -10.04 1.90
CA GLN A 70 7.02 -9.08 2.55
C GLN A 70 6.99 -9.21 4.07
N SER A 71 5.81 -9.39 4.63
CA SER A 71 5.64 -9.58 6.07
C SER A 71 6.37 -10.84 6.56
N LEU A 72 6.27 -11.94 5.83
CA LEU A 72 6.98 -13.17 6.16
C LEU A 72 8.49 -13.01 6.06
N ALA A 73 8.97 -12.26 5.08
CA ALA A 73 10.40 -11.99 4.93
C ALA A 73 10.93 -11.16 6.11
N GLU A 74 10.19 -10.14 6.53
CA GLU A 74 10.54 -9.33 7.70
C GLU A 74 10.58 -10.18 8.97
N GLU A 75 9.60 -11.04 9.15
CA GLU A 75 9.51 -11.94 10.30
C GLU A 75 10.71 -12.87 10.38
N LYS A 76 11.11 -13.46 9.26
CA LYS A 76 12.29 -14.31 9.19
C LYS A 76 13.57 -13.53 9.52
N THR A 77 13.67 -12.31 9.06
CA THR A 77 14.81 -11.45 9.35
C THR A 77 14.91 -11.14 10.83
N LEU A 78 13.78 -10.82 11.47
CA LEU A 78 13.72 -10.53 12.89
C LEU A 78 14.07 -11.76 13.73
N ARG A 79 13.70 -12.95 13.31
CA ARG A 79 14.00 -14.19 14.04
C ARG A 79 15.48 -14.54 14.08
N LYS A 80 16.28 -13.97 13.19
CA LYS A 80 17.73 -14.20 13.20
C LYS A 80 18.44 -13.39 14.28
N TYR A 81 17.80 -12.43 14.84
CA TYR A 81 18.34 -11.61 15.90
C TYR A 81 17.67 -11.91 17.23
#